data_8be404ef2126a79cc37253577c0b6f5e
#
_entry.id   8be404ef2126a79cc37253577c0b6f5e
#
_cell.length_a   1.000
_cell.length_b   1.000
_cell.length_c   1.000
_cell.angle_alpha   90.00
_cell.angle_beta   90.00
_cell.angle_gamma   90.00
#
_symmetry.space_group_name_H-M   'P 1'
#
loop_
_entity.id
_entity.type
_entity.pdbx_description
1 polymer ?
#
loop_
_entity_poly.entity_id
_entity_poly.type
_entity_poly.pdbx_seq_one_letter_code
_entity_poly.pdbx_strand_id
1 'polypeptide(L)'
;MTQKSEGEREGGEGERLARFLAHAGIASRRHAEELIAGGRVQVNGVIVTAQGTRIDLAHDTVSVDGKAVVAASKHVYLLLNKPAGYVSTARDPQGRPTVLDLLPPELRRLRVYPVGRLDIDTSGLLLLTNDGEFALRLTHPRYAMEKQYHVLVQGYLEEAALEALRKGVEISEDNGQMRRTAPAQVGRLRRVGADCWLELRIHEGRKRQVRRMLAAVGHRVLQLKRVGVGPLRLGDLGEGKWRYLSEEELERLRGNK
;
A
#
# COMPACT_ATOMS: atom_id res chain seq x y z
N MET A 1 34.22 -42.69 -5.22
CA MET A 1 34.16 -41.66 -4.14
C MET A 1 33.20 -40.56 -4.62
N THR A 2 31.98 -40.65 -4.14
CA THR A 2 30.86 -39.79 -4.56
C THR A 2 30.79 -38.62 -3.61
N GLN A 3 31.08 -37.41 -4.10
CA GLN A 3 30.87 -36.19 -3.34
C GLN A 3 29.36 -35.92 -3.25
N LYS A 4 28.85 -35.98 -2.03
CA LYS A 4 27.51 -35.52 -1.66
C LYS A 4 27.46 -33.99 -1.82
N SER A 5 26.56 -33.50 -2.62
CA SER A 5 26.16 -32.08 -2.68
C SER A 5 25.38 -31.74 -1.40
N GLU A 6 26.03 -31.11 -0.45
CA GLU A 6 25.39 -30.44 0.69
C GLU A 6 24.84 -29.10 0.17
N GLY A 7 23.53 -28.95 0.03
CA GLY A 7 22.95 -27.72 -0.51
C GLY A 7 21.45 -27.53 -0.32
N GLU A 8 20.76 -28.40 0.41
CA GLU A 8 19.34 -28.18 0.74
C GLU A 8 19.19 -27.88 2.24
N ARG A 9 19.25 -26.60 2.58
CA ARG A 9 18.73 -26.11 3.87
C ARG A 9 17.23 -25.96 3.75
N GLU A 10 16.49 -27.03 3.97
CA GLU A 10 15.05 -26.98 4.15
C GLU A 10 14.70 -26.31 5.48
N GLY A 11 13.80 -25.27 5.41
CA GLY A 11 12.89 -24.94 6.50
C GLY A 11 13.48 -24.33 7.78
N GLY A 12 14.45 -23.36 7.71
CA GLY A 12 15.02 -22.69 8.87
C GLY A 12 14.50 -21.25 9.08
N GLU A 13 14.59 -20.76 10.31
CA GLU A 13 14.45 -19.36 10.69
C GLU A 13 15.43 -18.50 9.90
N GLY A 14 14.94 -17.71 8.90
CA GLY A 14 15.77 -16.84 8.08
C GLY A 14 14.93 -15.97 7.19
N GLU A 15 15.48 -14.85 6.71
CA GLU A 15 14.79 -13.98 5.75
C GLU A 15 14.86 -14.57 4.33
N ARG A 16 13.79 -14.44 3.54
CA ARG A 16 13.82 -14.83 2.12
C ARG A 16 14.81 -13.95 1.36
N LEU A 17 15.73 -14.57 0.62
CA LEU A 17 16.77 -13.88 -0.17
C LEU A 17 16.20 -12.80 -1.09
N ALA A 18 15.10 -13.08 -1.80
CA ALA A 18 14.44 -12.09 -2.65
C ALA A 18 13.86 -10.91 -1.86
N ARG A 19 13.43 -11.14 -0.61
CA ARG A 19 12.97 -10.06 0.28
C ARG A 19 14.15 -9.21 0.74
N PHE A 20 15.26 -9.82 1.15
CA PHE A 20 16.50 -9.14 1.51
C PHE A 20 16.99 -8.24 0.36
N LEU A 21 17.10 -8.77 -0.87
CA LEU A 21 17.50 -8.00 -2.04
C LEU A 21 16.56 -6.81 -2.32
N ALA A 22 15.27 -6.99 -2.07
CA ALA A 22 14.30 -5.90 -2.23
C ALA A 22 14.48 -4.84 -1.13
N HIS A 23 14.69 -5.24 0.12
CA HIS A 23 14.96 -4.32 1.23
C HIS A 23 16.30 -3.60 1.05
N ALA A 24 17.33 -4.28 0.55
CA ALA A 24 18.61 -3.67 0.21
C ALA A 24 18.54 -2.72 -1.00
N GLY A 25 17.38 -2.58 -1.63
CA GLY A 25 17.19 -1.66 -2.75
C GLY A 25 17.80 -2.15 -4.07
N ILE A 26 18.13 -3.44 -4.21
CA ILE A 26 18.70 -4.01 -5.43
C ILE A 26 17.64 -4.17 -6.53
N ALA A 27 16.48 -4.77 -6.18
CA ALA A 27 15.41 -5.08 -7.13
C ALA A 27 14.03 -5.04 -6.45
N SER A 28 12.92 -5.14 -7.22
CA SER A 28 11.64 -5.54 -6.63
C SER A 28 11.70 -7.02 -6.23
N ARG A 29 10.84 -7.48 -5.32
CA ARG A 29 10.81 -8.90 -4.92
C ARG A 29 10.70 -9.85 -6.12
N ARG A 30 9.84 -9.55 -7.10
CA ARG A 30 9.69 -10.36 -8.32
C ARG A 30 10.96 -10.35 -9.16
N HIS A 31 11.54 -9.19 -9.38
CA HIS A 31 12.79 -9.09 -10.14
C HIS A 31 13.99 -9.69 -9.38
N ALA A 32 13.98 -9.68 -8.06
CA ALA A 32 14.96 -10.39 -7.24
C ALA A 32 14.86 -11.92 -7.43
N GLU A 33 13.65 -12.49 -7.53
CA GLU A 33 13.47 -13.90 -7.87
C GLU A 33 13.99 -14.22 -9.29
N GLU A 34 13.84 -13.30 -10.25
CA GLU A 34 14.40 -13.43 -11.59
C GLU A 34 15.95 -13.41 -11.58
N LEU A 35 16.55 -12.51 -10.77
CA LEU A 35 18.01 -12.46 -10.58
C LEU A 35 18.54 -13.75 -9.95
N ILE A 36 17.85 -14.30 -8.95
CA ILE A 36 18.19 -15.57 -8.30
C ILE A 36 18.11 -16.70 -9.33
N ALA A 37 16.98 -16.85 -9.98
CA ALA A 37 16.79 -17.91 -11.00
C ALA A 37 17.81 -17.81 -12.16
N GLY A 38 18.24 -16.60 -12.49
CA GLY A 38 19.27 -16.32 -13.50
C GLY A 38 20.71 -16.55 -13.03
N GLY A 39 20.96 -17.06 -11.82
CA GLY A 39 22.30 -17.35 -11.28
C GLY A 39 23.16 -16.12 -11.02
N ARG A 40 22.54 -14.94 -10.90
CA ARG A 40 23.25 -13.65 -10.67
C ARG A 40 23.50 -13.35 -9.20
N VAL A 41 22.95 -14.18 -8.29
CA VAL A 41 23.01 -13.98 -6.84
C VAL A 41 23.90 -15.06 -6.23
N GLN A 42 24.80 -14.66 -5.33
CA GLN A 42 25.61 -15.56 -4.55
C GLN A 42 25.34 -15.35 -3.05
N VAL A 43 25.33 -16.43 -2.31
CA VAL A 43 25.32 -16.46 -0.85
C VAL A 43 26.60 -17.17 -0.40
N ASN A 44 27.40 -16.49 0.40
CA ASN A 44 28.72 -17.00 0.86
C ASN A 44 29.63 -17.45 -0.31
N GLY A 45 29.58 -16.72 -1.43
CA GLY A 45 30.35 -17.02 -2.63
C GLY A 45 29.77 -18.13 -3.53
N VAL A 46 28.70 -18.80 -3.13
CA VAL A 46 28.04 -19.87 -3.89
C VAL A 46 26.84 -19.32 -4.66
N ILE A 47 26.76 -19.61 -5.95
CA ILE A 47 25.61 -19.22 -6.78
C ILE A 47 24.35 -19.92 -6.30
N VAL A 48 23.29 -19.13 -6.09
CA VAL A 48 21.98 -19.61 -5.68
C VAL A 48 20.98 -19.37 -6.81
N THR A 49 20.26 -20.43 -7.22
CA THR A 49 19.22 -20.36 -8.26
C THR A 49 17.83 -20.76 -7.76
N ALA A 50 17.75 -21.39 -6.59
CA ALA A 50 16.50 -21.87 -6.01
C ALA A 50 15.63 -20.68 -5.55
N GLN A 51 14.42 -20.59 -6.08
CA GLN A 51 13.44 -19.61 -5.63
C GLN A 51 13.00 -19.94 -4.20
N GLY A 52 12.73 -18.88 -3.42
CA GLY A 52 12.33 -19.05 -2.03
C GLY A 52 13.48 -19.30 -1.05
N THR A 53 14.73 -19.35 -1.51
CA THR A 53 15.94 -19.47 -0.66
C THR A 53 15.85 -18.48 0.52
N ARG A 54 16.27 -18.99 1.71
CA ARG A 54 16.37 -18.19 2.92
C ARG A 54 17.83 -17.99 3.29
N ILE A 55 18.12 -16.86 3.93
CA ILE A 55 19.45 -16.48 4.42
C ILE A 55 19.37 -16.08 5.87
N ASP A 56 20.45 -16.29 6.60
CA ASP A 56 20.67 -15.75 7.94
C ASP A 56 21.41 -14.41 7.84
N LEU A 57 20.72 -13.31 8.16
CA LEU A 57 21.29 -11.96 8.06
C LEU A 57 22.50 -11.72 8.98
N ALA A 58 22.67 -12.52 10.01
CA ALA A 58 23.79 -12.40 10.95
C ALA A 58 25.08 -13.08 10.42
N HIS A 59 24.94 -14.09 9.57
CA HIS A 59 26.05 -14.95 9.19
C HIS A 59 26.27 -15.04 7.66
N ASP A 60 25.23 -14.81 6.86
CA ASP A 60 25.33 -14.96 5.41
C ASP A 60 25.74 -13.65 4.72
N THR A 61 26.69 -13.74 3.80
CA THR A 61 27.05 -12.65 2.90
C THR A 61 26.38 -12.84 1.54
N VAL A 62 25.80 -11.77 1.03
CA VAL A 62 25.09 -11.80 -0.26
C VAL A 62 25.79 -10.89 -1.27
N SER A 63 25.94 -11.37 -2.50
CA SER A 63 26.39 -10.54 -3.62
C SER A 63 25.49 -10.72 -4.85
N VAL A 64 25.41 -9.68 -5.68
CA VAL A 64 24.72 -9.67 -6.95
C VAL A 64 25.72 -9.21 -8.04
N ASP A 65 25.91 -10.00 -9.07
CA ASP A 65 26.91 -9.75 -10.13
C ASP A 65 28.30 -9.44 -9.54
N GLY A 66 28.70 -10.18 -8.49
CA GLY A 66 29.97 -10.00 -7.80
C GLY A 66 30.07 -8.78 -6.86
N LYS A 67 29.01 -7.97 -6.75
CA LYS A 67 28.98 -6.82 -5.85
C LYS A 67 28.30 -7.18 -4.55
N ALA A 68 28.96 -6.94 -3.41
CA ALA A 68 28.37 -7.18 -2.08
C ALA A 68 27.10 -6.33 -1.88
N VAL A 69 26.06 -6.98 -1.33
CA VAL A 69 24.80 -6.34 -0.97
C VAL A 69 24.77 -6.10 0.53
N VAL A 70 24.59 -4.85 0.90
CA VAL A 70 24.42 -4.43 2.30
C VAL A 70 22.94 -4.09 2.53
N ALA A 71 22.40 -4.47 3.68
CA ALA A 71 21.04 -4.09 4.05
C ALA A 71 20.86 -2.56 3.99
N ALA A 72 19.74 -2.10 3.48
CA ALA A 72 19.45 -0.66 3.42
C ALA A 72 19.41 -0.08 4.85
N SER A 73 20.24 0.92 5.11
CA SER A 73 20.40 1.47 6.45
C SER A 73 19.31 2.45 6.87
N LYS A 74 18.40 2.86 5.97
CA LYS A 74 17.41 3.90 6.26
C LYS A 74 16.05 3.60 5.65
N HIS A 75 15.06 3.36 6.51
CA HIS A 75 13.66 3.36 6.11
C HIS A 75 13.10 4.78 6.01
N VAL A 76 12.21 4.97 5.05
CA VAL A 76 11.55 6.25 4.79
C VAL A 76 10.04 6.05 4.84
N TYR A 77 9.37 6.96 5.52
CA TYR A 77 7.92 6.95 5.70
C TYR A 77 7.36 8.31 5.33
N LEU A 78 6.56 8.35 4.28
CA LEU A 78 6.01 9.58 3.74
C LEU A 78 4.49 9.56 3.74
N LEU A 79 3.91 10.71 4.02
CA LEU A 79 2.51 11.00 3.80
C LEU A 79 2.40 11.93 2.59
N LEU A 80 1.68 11.50 1.57
CA LEU A 80 1.41 12.25 0.35
C LEU A 80 -0.08 12.61 0.31
N ASN A 81 -0.40 13.87 -0.01
CA ASN A 81 -1.73 14.23 -0.46
C ASN A 81 -1.80 14.01 -1.98
N LYS A 82 -2.17 12.80 -2.36
CA LYS A 82 -2.24 12.41 -3.78
C LYS A 82 -3.30 13.23 -4.52
N PRO A 83 -2.98 13.90 -5.62
CA PRO A 83 -3.99 14.51 -6.50
C PRO A 83 -4.73 13.43 -7.32
N ALA A 84 -5.92 13.76 -7.82
CA ALA A 84 -6.55 12.97 -8.87
C ALA A 84 -5.68 12.99 -10.14
N GLY A 85 -5.82 11.97 -10.99
CA GLY A 85 -5.05 11.85 -12.24
C GLY A 85 -3.74 11.06 -12.11
N TYR A 86 -3.24 10.79 -10.90
CA TYR A 86 -2.03 10.02 -10.66
C TYR A 86 -2.34 8.57 -10.28
N VAL A 87 -1.55 7.62 -10.79
CA VAL A 87 -1.69 6.19 -10.48
C VAL A 87 -0.89 5.84 -9.23
N SER A 88 -1.49 5.08 -8.30
CA SER A 88 -0.82 4.60 -7.08
C SER A 88 0.04 3.37 -7.38
N THR A 89 1.14 3.58 -8.09
CA THR A 89 2.13 2.55 -8.44
C THR A 89 3.54 3.12 -8.46
N ALA A 90 4.54 2.27 -8.30
CA ALA A 90 5.94 2.64 -8.49
C ALA A 90 6.35 2.68 -9.98
N ARG A 91 5.63 1.96 -10.85
CA ARG A 91 5.83 1.97 -12.30
C ARG A 91 4.51 1.68 -13.00
N ASP A 92 4.20 2.46 -14.02
CA ASP A 92 3.02 2.24 -14.85
C ASP A 92 3.42 1.81 -16.27
N PRO A 93 2.98 0.62 -16.73
CA PRO A 93 3.29 0.15 -18.08
C PRO A 93 2.65 0.98 -19.20
N GLN A 94 1.60 1.75 -18.87
CA GLN A 94 0.87 2.60 -19.82
C GLN A 94 1.41 4.03 -19.89
N GLY A 95 2.50 4.34 -19.16
CA GLY A 95 3.12 5.66 -19.17
C GLY A 95 2.30 6.78 -18.52
N ARG A 96 1.27 6.45 -17.73
CA ARG A 96 0.50 7.45 -16.99
C ARG A 96 1.31 8.02 -15.83
N PRO A 97 1.09 9.27 -15.41
CA PRO A 97 1.77 9.84 -14.26
C PRO A 97 1.50 9.04 -12.99
N THR A 98 2.55 8.76 -12.24
CA THR A 98 2.53 7.97 -11.01
C THR A 98 2.71 8.84 -9.78
N VAL A 99 2.35 8.34 -8.61
CA VAL A 99 2.57 9.03 -7.34
C VAL A 99 4.06 9.29 -7.03
N LEU A 100 4.98 8.54 -7.66
CA LEU A 100 6.41 8.77 -7.52
C LEU A 100 6.89 10.00 -8.28
N ASP A 101 6.19 10.42 -9.33
CA ASP A 101 6.55 11.63 -10.11
C ASP A 101 6.35 12.91 -9.28
N LEU A 102 5.59 12.84 -8.19
CA LEU A 102 5.40 13.92 -7.22
C LEU A 102 6.54 14.04 -6.21
N LEU A 103 7.48 13.08 -6.19
CA LEU A 103 8.61 13.06 -5.26
C LEU A 103 9.89 13.55 -5.94
N PRO A 104 10.80 14.19 -5.18
CA PRO A 104 12.10 14.56 -5.69
C PRO A 104 12.97 13.32 -6.00
N PRO A 105 13.99 13.44 -6.88
CA PRO A 105 14.83 12.32 -7.32
C PRO A 105 15.48 11.55 -6.16
N GLU A 106 15.87 12.25 -5.10
CA GLU A 106 16.53 11.66 -3.93
C GLU A 106 15.64 10.62 -3.24
N LEU A 107 14.36 10.93 -3.06
CA LEU A 107 13.39 10.01 -2.47
C LEU A 107 13.05 8.85 -3.41
N ARG A 108 12.99 9.11 -4.71
CA ARG A 108 12.75 8.05 -5.71
C ARG A 108 13.89 7.02 -5.74
N ARG A 109 15.15 7.47 -5.53
CA ARG A 109 16.34 6.59 -5.43
C ARG A 109 16.25 5.64 -4.23
N LEU A 110 15.56 6.02 -3.15
CA LEU A 110 15.34 5.16 -1.97
C LEU A 110 14.28 4.07 -2.22
N ARG A 111 13.76 3.95 -3.46
CA ARG A 111 12.80 2.93 -3.88
C ARG A 111 11.53 2.88 -3.02
N VAL A 112 11.05 4.04 -2.60
CA VAL A 112 9.75 4.13 -1.93
C VAL A 112 8.64 3.71 -2.87
N TYR A 113 7.59 3.11 -2.33
CA TYR A 113 6.41 2.68 -3.07
C TYR A 113 5.14 2.95 -2.25
N PRO A 114 3.96 3.06 -2.89
CA PRO A 114 2.73 3.35 -2.18
C PRO A 114 2.27 2.17 -1.33
N VAL A 115 1.86 2.48 -0.09
CA VAL A 115 1.24 1.55 0.88
C VAL A 115 -0.25 1.47 0.60
N GLY A 116 -0.66 0.43 -0.09
CA GLY A 116 -2.00 0.33 -0.64
C GLY A 116 -2.21 1.24 -1.85
N ARG A 117 -3.47 1.50 -2.17
CA ARG A 117 -3.82 2.27 -3.37
C ARG A 117 -4.98 3.24 -3.11
N LEU A 118 -4.96 4.33 -3.86
CA LEU A 118 -6.12 5.14 -4.21
C LEU A 118 -6.34 5.01 -5.72
N ASP A 119 -7.59 5.00 -6.15
CA ASP A 119 -7.91 4.99 -7.57
C ASP A 119 -7.40 6.28 -8.24
N ILE A 120 -7.28 6.27 -9.57
CA ILE A 120 -6.75 7.41 -10.32
C ILE A 120 -7.59 8.68 -10.11
N ASP A 121 -8.91 8.51 -9.97
CA ASP A 121 -9.92 9.56 -9.76
C ASP A 121 -10.19 9.85 -8.26
N THR A 122 -9.37 9.33 -7.36
CA THR A 122 -9.46 9.55 -5.91
C THR A 122 -8.25 10.32 -5.42
N SER A 123 -8.47 11.35 -4.61
CA SER A 123 -7.42 12.16 -4.01
C SER A 123 -7.19 11.84 -2.52
N GLY A 124 -6.20 12.48 -1.92
CA GLY A 124 -5.98 12.51 -0.48
C GLY A 124 -4.83 11.66 0.04
N LEU A 125 -4.92 11.28 1.29
CA LEU A 125 -3.86 10.64 2.06
C LEU A 125 -3.42 9.30 1.46
N LEU A 126 -2.19 9.23 1.01
CA LEU A 126 -1.51 8.01 0.59
C LEU A 126 -0.14 7.94 1.30
N LEU A 127 0.16 6.79 1.88
CA LEU A 127 1.47 6.56 2.47
C LEU A 127 2.42 5.96 1.44
N LEU A 128 3.71 6.33 1.52
CA LEU A 128 4.77 5.71 0.75
C LEU A 128 5.92 5.33 1.68
N THR A 129 6.55 4.20 1.42
CA THR A 129 7.69 3.72 2.20
C THR A 129 8.54 2.75 1.37
N ASN A 130 9.78 2.50 1.81
CA ASN A 130 10.62 1.38 1.38
C ASN A 130 10.66 0.24 2.41
N ASP A 131 9.90 0.35 3.52
CA ASP A 131 9.77 -0.68 4.55
C ASP A 131 8.61 -1.63 4.23
N GLY A 132 8.95 -2.85 3.83
CA GLY A 132 7.96 -3.87 3.44
C GLY A 132 7.15 -4.43 4.60
N GLU A 133 7.69 -4.46 5.81
CA GLU A 133 6.96 -4.94 6.99
C GLU A 133 5.92 -3.93 7.44
N PHE A 134 6.32 -2.66 7.50
CA PHE A 134 5.41 -1.57 7.77
C PHE A 134 4.27 -1.51 6.74
N ALA A 135 4.58 -1.61 5.45
CA ALA A 135 3.58 -1.62 4.39
C ALA A 135 2.61 -2.80 4.51
N LEU A 136 3.11 -4.01 4.81
CA LEU A 136 2.29 -5.20 5.03
C LEU A 136 1.34 -5.01 6.22
N ARG A 137 1.84 -4.48 7.34
CA ARG A 137 1.04 -4.23 8.54
C ARG A 137 -0.13 -3.29 8.26
N LEU A 138 0.08 -2.25 7.47
CA LEU A 138 -0.97 -1.27 7.14
C LEU A 138 -1.97 -1.74 6.08
N THR A 139 -1.59 -2.70 5.25
CA THR A 139 -2.44 -3.15 4.13
C THR A 139 -3.10 -4.50 4.35
N HIS A 140 -2.59 -5.31 5.28
CA HIS A 140 -3.12 -6.64 5.50
C HIS A 140 -4.51 -6.59 6.16
N PRO A 141 -5.51 -7.32 5.64
CA PRO A 141 -6.90 -7.27 6.12
C PRO A 141 -7.08 -7.56 7.61
N ARG A 142 -6.20 -8.40 8.21
CA ARG A 142 -6.27 -8.76 9.64
C ARG A 142 -6.16 -7.55 10.59
N TYR A 143 -5.55 -6.46 10.15
CA TYR A 143 -5.38 -5.27 11.00
C TYR A 143 -6.53 -4.27 10.85
N ALA A 144 -7.47 -4.51 9.92
CA ALA A 144 -8.71 -3.75 9.73
C ALA A 144 -8.53 -2.23 9.83
N MET A 145 -7.43 -1.70 9.28
CA MET A 145 -7.06 -0.28 9.39
C MET A 145 -8.19 0.61 8.86
N GLU A 146 -8.76 1.43 9.75
CA GLU A 146 -9.82 2.38 9.40
C GLU A 146 -9.36 3.38 8.33
N LYS A 147 -10.23 3.66 7.38
CA LYS A 147 -10.02 4.67 6.34
C LYS A 147 -11.16 5.65 6.37
N GLN A 148 -10.86 6.93 6.49
CA GLN A 148 -11.81 8.02 6.53
C GLN A 148 -11.80 8.79 5.21
N TYR A 149 -12.99 9.02 4.67
CA TYR A 149 -13.19 9.71 3.41
C TYR A 149 -14.13 10.90 3.55
N HIS A 150 -13.82 11.97 2.84
CA HIS A 150 -14.79 13.00 2.47
C HIS A 150 -15.30 12.70 1.07
N VAL A 151 -16.61 12.64 0.90
CA VAL A 151 -17.26 12.22 -0.32
C VAL A 151 -18.27 13.26 -0.74
N LEU A 152 -18.13 13.81 -1.94
CA LEU A 152 -19.19 14.61 -2.58
C LEU A 152 -20.02 13.68 -3.45
N VAL A 153 -21.31 13.64 -3.23
CA VAL A 153 -22.27 12.84 -4.01
C VAL A 153 -23.30 13.73 -4.68
N GLN A 154 -23.77 13.25 -5.80
CA GLN A 154 -24.88 13.85 -6.51
C GLN A 154 -26.19 13.69 -5.72
N GLY A 155 -26.91 14.75 -5.50
CA GLY A 155 -28.14 14.77 -4.73
C GLY A 155 -27.92 14.72 -3.22
N TYR A 156 -29.01 14.55 -2.48
CA TYR A 156 -29.01 14.48 -1.02
C TYR A 156 -29.38 13.08 -0.55
N LEU A 157 -28.60 12.53 0.38
CA LEU A 157 -28.88 11.19 0.93
C LEU A 157 -30.01 11.27 1.94
N GLU A 158 -31.04 10.48 1.69
CA GLU A 158 -32.11 10.25 2.64
C GLU A 158 -31.69 9.28 3.76
N GLU A 159 -32.38 9.29 4.90
CA GLU A 159 -32.01 8.47 6.06
C GLU A 159 -31.97 6.96 5.72
N ALA A 160 -32.84 6.50 4.83
CA ALA A 160 -32.83 5.10 4.37
C ALA A 160 -31.53 4.70 3.70
N ALA A 161 -30.92 5.59 2.88
CA ALA A 161 -29.63 5.35 2.25
C ALA A 161 -28.49 5.35 3.29
N LEU A 162 -28.54 6.26 4.26
CA LEU A 162 -27.56 6.32 5.36
C LEU A 162 -27.62 5.07 6.24
N GLU A 163 -28.80 4.61 6.59
CA GLU A 163 -29.04 3.37 7.33
C GLU A 163 -28.52 2.14 6.59
N ALA A 164 -28.75 2.06 5.26
CA ALA A 164 -28.23 0.99 4.44
C ALA A 164 -26.68 0.96 4.47
N LEU A 165 -26.02 2.11 4.33
CA LEU A 165 -24.57 2.21 4.44
C LEU A 165 -24.06 1.78 5.83
N ARG A 166 -24.74 2.18 6.91
CA ARG A 166 -24.39 1.80 8.29
C ARG A 166 -24.54 0.29 8.54
N LYS A 167 -25.47 -0.38 7.86
CA LYS A 167 -25.71 -1.83 7.97
C LYS A 167 -24.84 -2.65 7.00
N GLY A 168 -24.18 -1.98 6.06
CA GLY A 168 -23.46 -2.57 4.94
C GLY A 168 -24.41 -2.91 3.78
N VAL A 169 -23.90 -2.71 2.57
CA VAL A 169 -24.64 -2.87 1.31
C VAL A 169 -24.02 -3.95 0.41
N GLU A 170 -24.81 -4.54 -0.45
CA GLU A 170 -24.30 -5.44 -1.47
C GLU A 170 -23.67 -4.66 -2.62
N ILE A 171 -22.44 -5.04 -2.96
CA ILE A 171 -21.68 -4.45 -4.08
C ILE A 171 -21.24 -5.55 -5.03
N SER A 172 -21.25 -5.27 -6.33
CA SER A 172 -20.69 -6.16 -7.33
C SER A 172 -19.15 -6.06 -7.33
N GLU A 173 -18.47 -7.20 -7.24
CA GLU A 173 -17.03 -7.30 -7.47
C GLU A 173 -16.70 -7.44 -8.97
N ASP A 174 -15.41 -7.33 -9.33
CA ASP A 174 -14.99 -7.39 -10.76
C ASP A 174 -15.26 -8.74 -11.42
N ASN A 175 -15.38 -9.80 -10.64
CA ASN A 175 -15.74 -11.15 -11.09
C ASN A 175 -17.26 -11.36 -11.21
N GLY A 176 -18.05 -10.29 -11.02
CA GLY A 176 -19.53 -10.35 -11.06
C GLY A 176 -20.18 -10.86 -9.78
N GLN A 177 -19.43 -11.29 -8.78
CA GLN A 177 -20.00 -11.75 -7.51
C GLN A 177 -20.53 -10.56 -6.70
N MET A 178 -21.73 -10.74 -6.17
CA MET A 178 -22.30 -9.81 -5.19
C MET A 178 -21.75 -10.14 -3.80
N ARG A 179 -21.24 -9.12 -3.11
CA ARG A 179 -20.76 -9.26 -1.74
C ARG A 179 -21.23 -8.13 -0.87
N ARG A 180 -21.67 -8.48 0.33
CA ARG A 180 -22.03 -7.49 1.34
C ARG A 180 -20.75 -6.85 1.93
N THR A 181 -20.76 -5.53 2.05
CA THR A 181 -19.69 -4.78 2.72
C THR A 181 -19.83 -4.89 4.24
N ALA A 182 -18.74 -4.66 4.94
CA ALA A 182 -18.83 -4.40 6.37
C ALA A 182 -19.64 -3.10 6.63
N PRO A 183 -20.24 -2.96 7.83
CA PRO A 183 -20.85 -1.72 8.27
C PRO A 183 -19.92 -0.54 8.11
N ALA A 184 -20.45 0.59 7.62
CA ALA A 184 -19.71 1.84 7.54
C ALA A 184 -20.20 2.84 8.58
N GLN A 185 -19.30 3.66 9.12
CA GLN A 185 -19.71 4.81 9.92
C GLN A 185 -19.95 5.99 8.97
N VAL A 186 -21.14 6.56 9.06
CA VAL A 186 -21.53 7.75 8.29
C VAL A 186 -21.58 8.94 9.24
N GLY A 187 -20.70 9.90 9.01
CA GLY A 187 -20.60 11.14 9.78
C GLY A 187 -21.29 12.31 9.06
N ARG A 188 -20.81 13.51 9.39
CA ARG A 188 -21.41 14.79 8.98
C ARG A 188 -21.90 14.81 7.53
N LEU A 189 -23.16 15.19 7.35
CA LEU A 189 -23.72 15.58 6.07
C LEU A 189 -23.78 17.10 5.94
N ARG A 190 -23.37 17.63 4.80
CA ARG A 190 -23.46 19.05 4.50
C ARG A 190 -23.92 19.26 3.06
N ARG A 191 -25.07 19.92 2.90
CA ARG A 191 -25.56 20.33 1.57
C ARG A 191 -24.67 21.36 0.91
N VAL A 192 -24.46 21.21 -0.38
CA VAL A 192 -23.75 22.17 -1.24
C VAL A 192 -24.48 22.25 -2.58
N GLY A 193 -25.33 23.24 -2.71
CA GLY A 193 -26.23 23.33 -3.87
C GLY A 193 -27.21 22.15 -3.93
N ALA A 194 -27.23 21.48 -5.06
CA ALA A 194 -28.04 20.25 -5.27
C ALA A 194 -27.36 18.98 -4.71
N ASP A 195 -26.10 19.06 -4.31
CA ASP A 195 -25.26 17.91 -3.91
C ASP A 195 -25.02 17.89 -2.39
N CYS A 196 -24.36 16.82 -1.92
CA CYS A 196 -24.10 16.62 -0.51
C CYS A 196 -22.68 16.11 -0.24
N TRP A 197 -21.97 16.73 0.70
CA TRP A 197 -20.78 16.19 1.33
C TRP A 197 -21.15 15.29 2.49
N LEU A 198 -20.49 14.13 2.59
CA LEU A 198 -20.56 13.25 3.74
C LEU A 198 -19.17 12.75 4.14
N GLU A 199 -19.03 12.43 5.43
CA GLU A 199 -17.90 11.66 5.94
C GLU A 199 -18.27 10.18 5.95
N LEU A 200 -17.37 9.34 5.44
CA LEU A 200 -17.52 7.89 5.44
C LEU A 200 -16.27 7.23 6.02
N ARG A 201 -16.44 6.33 7.00
CA ARG A 201 -15.35 5.51 7.54
C ARG A 201 -15.63 4.04 7.30
N ILE A 202 -14.61 3.33 6.79
CA ILE A 202 -14.65 1.91 6.49
C ILE A 202 -13.37 1.22 6.99
N HIS A 203 -13.46 -0.07 7.36
CA HIS A 203 -12.34 -0.87 7.85
C HIS A 203 -11.79 -1.84 6.79
N GLU A 204 -12.36 -1.89 5.63
CA GLU A 204 -11.94 -2.71 4.50
C GLU A 204 -11.49 -1.85 3.31
N GLY A 205 -11.07 -2.45 2.20
CA GLY A 205 -10.55 -1.69 1.06
C GLY A 205 -10.65 -2.46 -0.24
N ARG A 206 -11.88 -2.85 -0.64
CA ARG A 206 -12.13 -3.48 -1.93
C ARG A 206 -11.99 -2.45 -3.05
N LYS A 207 -11.78 -2.94 -4.26
CA LYS A 207 -11.64 -2.07 -5.44
C LYS A 207 -12.86 -1.18 -5.60
N ARG A 208 -12.63 0.16 -5.64
CA ARG A 208 -13.66 1.21 -5.79
C ARG A 208 -14.81 1.10 -4.78
N GLN A 209 -14.55 0.57 -3.60
CA GLN A 209 -15.59 0.20 -2.62
C GLN A 209 -16.53 1.36 -2.30
N VAL A 210 -16.02 2.52 -1.90
CA VAL A 210 -16.87 3.67 -1.53
C VAL A 210 -17.78 4.09 -2.68
N ARG A 211 -17.28 4.09 -3.92
CA ARG A 211 -18.08 4.42 -5.10
C ARG A 211 -19.17 3.39 -5.37
N ARG A 212 -18.86 2.10 -5.19
CA ARG A 212 -19.83 1.01 -5.34
C ARG A 212 -20.89 1.02 -4.24
N MET A 213 -20.49 1.30 -3.00
CA MET A 213 -21.43 1.41 -1.88
C MET A 213 -22.45 2.53 -2.10
N LEU A 214 -21.99 3.70 -2.52
CA LEU A 214 -22.87 4.84 -2.77
C LEU A 214 -23.75 4.63 -4.01
N ALA A 215 -23.22 4.00 -5.06
CA ALA A 215 -24.02 3.61 -6.22
C ALA A 215 -25.11 2.59 -5.85
N ALA A 216 -24.85 1.65 -4.93
CA ALA A 216 -25.84 0.66 -4.46
C ALA A 216 -27.01 1.30 -3.71
N VAL A 217 -26.82 2.50 -3.14
CA VAL A 217 -27.90 3.29 -2.51
C VAL A 217 -28.40 4.43 -3.41
N GLY A 218 -28.09 4.38 -4.73
CA GLY A 218 -28.64 5.31 -5.73
C GLY A 218 -27.88 6.62 -5.89
N HIS A 219 -26.67 6.76 -5.31
CA HIS A 219 -25.91 8.02 -5.37
C HIS A 219 -24.60 7.90 -6.13
N ARG A 220 -24.37 8.81 -7.08
CA ARG A 220 -23.11 8.93 -7.83
C ARG A 220 -22.10 9.75 -7.04
N VAL A 221 -20.89 9.21 -6.88
CA VAL A 221 -19.76 9.93 -6.28
C VAL A 221 -19.16 10.92 -7.28
N LEU A 222 -19.20 12.20 -6.97
CA LEU A 222 -18.61 13.29 -7.76
C LEU A 222 -17.15 13.50 -7.37
N GLN A 223 -16.85 13.58 -6.05
CA GLN A 223 -15.48 13.70 -5.53
C GLN A 223 -15.27 12.72 -4.39
N LEU A 224 -14.06 12.16 -4.32
CA LEU A 224 -13.65 11.24 -3.26
C LEU A 224 -12.25 11.60 -2.78
N LYS A 225 -12.14 11.95 -1.50
CA LYS A 225 -10.86 12.30 -0.88
C LYS A 225 -10.65 11.49 0.38
N ARG A 226 -9.56 10.72 0.47
CA ARG A 226 -9.20 10.05 1.71
C ARG A 226 -8.49 11.02 2.64
N VAL A 227 -9.08 11.28 3.80
CA VAL A 227 -8.58 12.26 4.78
C VAL A 227 -7.93 11.63 5.99
N GLY A 228 -8.11 10.31 6.17
CA GLY A 228 -7.50 9.59 7.30
C GLY A 228 -7.22 8.12 7.00
N VAL A 229 -6.20 7.58 7.67
CA VAL A 229 -5.86 6.15 7.71
C VAL A 229 -5.40 5.82 9.13
N GLY A 230 -6.17 5.00 9.85
CA GLY A 230 -5.95 4.74 11.27
C GLY A 230 -5.84 6.04 12.07
N PRO A 231 -4.75 6.22 12.85
CA PRO A 231 -4.54 7.43 13.63
C PRO A 231 -4.14 8.65 12.79
N LEU A 232 -3.70 8.45 11.55
CA LEU A 232 -3.21 9.54 10.69
C LEU A 232 -4.34 10.37 10.12
N ARG A 233 -4.07 11.67 10.02
CA ARG A 233 -4.95 12.64 9.36
C ARG A 233 -4.15 13.41 8.32
N LEU A 234 -4.81 13.75 7.21
CA LEU A 234 -4.21 14.52 6.13
C LEU A 234 -3.82 15.93 6.59
N GLY A 235 -4.66 16.54 7.47
CA GLY A 235 -4.47 17.92 7.92
C GLY A 235 -4.51 18.90 6.75
N ASP A 236 -3.70 19.94 6.87
CA ASP A 236 -3.60 21.05 5.92
C ASP A 236 -2.55 20.81 4.80
N LEU A 237 -2.08 19.57 4.65
CA LEU A 237 -1.13 19.24 3.60
C LEU A 237 -1.74 19.49 2.22
N GLY A 238 -1.18 20.43 1.48
CA GLY A 238 -1.65 20.83 0.14
C GLY A 238 -1.65 19.66 -0.85
N GLU A 239 -2.51 19.72 -1.87
CA GLU A 239 -2.59 18.69 -2.91
C GLU A 239 -1.28 18.59 -3.71
N GLY A 240 -0.82 17.38 -3.99
CA GLY A 240 0.48 17.09 -4.59
C GLY A 240 1.67 17.24 -3.64
N LYS A 241 1.47 17.72 -2.42
CA LYS A 241 2.52 17.85 -1.42
C LYS A 241 2.66 16.58 -0.59
N TRP A 242 3.87 16.40 -0.06
CA TRP A 242 4.23 15.28 0.80
C TRP A 242 5.03 15.78 2.01
N ARG A 243 5.07 14.97 3.06
CA ARG A 243 5.93 15.18 4.23
C ARG A 243 6.38 13.84 4.79
N TYR A 244 7.42 13.85 5.60
CA TYR A 244 7.76 12.70 6.44
C TYR A 244 6.70 12.49 7.51
N LEU A 245 6.53 11.22 7.93
CA LEU A 245 5.81 10.92 9.17
C LEU A 245 6.69 11.30 10.36
N SER A 246 6.08 11.82 11.43
CA SER A 246 6.77 12.02 12.70
C SER A 246 6.96 10.68 13.43
N GLU A 247 7.90 10.62 14.38
CA GLU A 247 8.09 9.44 15.23
C GLU A 247 6.80 9.08 15.99
N GLU A 248 6.08 10.07 16.50
CA GLU A 248 4.79 9.86 17.18
C GLU A 248 3.74 9.22 16.25
N GLU A 249 3.67 9.65 14.99
CA GLU A 249 2.79 9.05 13.98
C GLU A 249 3.20 7.61 13.67
N LEU A 250 4.49 7.34 13.60
CA LEU A 250 5.02 5.99 13.38
C LEU A 250 4.72 5.06 14.55
N GLU A 251 4.90 5.51 15.78
CA GLU A 251 4.59 4.74 16.98
C GLU A 251 3.10 4.38 17.05
N ARG A 252 2.21 5.35 16.79
CA ARG A 252 0.77 5.12 16.73
C ARG A 252 0.40 4.09 15.64
N LEU A 253 1.05 4.12 14.49
CA LEU A 253 0.82 3.16 13.39
C LEU A 253 1.36 1.77 13.70
N ARG A 254 2.43 1.67 14.47
CA ARG A 254 3.01 0.40 14.95
C ARG A 254 2.17 -0.24 16.06
N GLY A 255 1.24 0.49 16.64
CA GLY A 255 0.41 0.01 17.74
C GLY A 255 1.14 -0.03 19.09
N ASN A 256 2.26 0.65 19.20
CA ASN A 256 2.90 0.91 20.49
C ASN A 256 2.11 2.06 21.14
N LYS A 257 1.40 1.74 22.22
CA LYS A 257 0.78 2.73 23.11
C LYS A 257 1.83 3.33 24.00
#